data_5127dd86ead104c5f478f309d6b8caea
#
_entry.id   5127dd86ead104c5f478f309d6b8caea
#
_cell.length_a   1.000
_cell.length_b   1.000
_cell.length_c   1.000
_cell.angle_alpha   90.00
_cell.angle_beta   90.00
_cell.angle_gamma   90.00
#
_symmetry.space_group_name_H-M   'P 1'
#
loop_
_entity.id
_entity.type
_entity.pdbx_description
1 polymer ?
#
loop_
_entity_poly.entity_id
_entity_poly.type
_entity_poly.pdbx_seq_one_letter_code
_entity_poly.pdbx_strand_id
1 'polypeptide(L)'
;MLFTLLGINNYGVRKISKAKREKDALGEAFSSIYGLQLFLGLISLIVYNLVSVVLLSTHHTILLIHNLFLISAVVDINWFFFGIEKFDITVTRNAIIKVLSTLLIYMLVKSPDSIFVYTIIMAGSTLLSQLYLVAILHKYINFYPLDISKSIKHHFTKCLVLFIPVIAYSIYRVMDKTMIGGIVSTTELGYYENAEKIINIPIGILTAIGTVMLPFMSKQVKKDQSIMGNEKNDILYRMFQVCFLIMIPMAFMLFVIAKDFTSLYFGPGFEKSGDILMLLSSTIIFATVANVIRTNYLIPNEKDKIYVTSTIVGAVVNLILNLIFIKSLGAIGACIGTIAAEASVMFYQIIATKKNIDYKKVFLLIFALIIKCTITASICVVLVNLLKVQGLLRIILALSVFTVLYILVNVKMLKKIINRR
;
A
#
# COMPACT_ATOMS: atom_id res chain seq x y z
N MET A 1 5.78 11.19 11.29
CA MET A 1 6.20 11.05 9.89
C MET A 1 5.23 11.69 8.89
N LEU A 2 3.94 11.33 8.84
CA LEU A 2 2.98 11.90 7.87
C LEU A 2 2.87 13.43 7.96
N PHE A 3 2.76 13.96 9.15
CA PHE A 3 2.70 15.41 9.39
C PHE A 3 4.01 16.13 9.09
N THR A 4 5.15 15.49 9.30
CA THR A 4 6.47 16.03 8.94
C THR A 4 6.60 16.25 7.44
N LEU A 5 6.06 15.33 6.64
CA LEU A 5 6.13 15.40 5.18
C LEU A 5 4.97 16.18 4.54
N LEU A 6 3.83 16.36 5.22
CA LEU A 6 2.67 17.21 4.85
C LEU A 6 2.44 17.34 3.32
N GLY A 7 2.43 16.23 2.57
CA GLY A 7 2.30 16.27 1.11
C GLY A 7 3.54 16.75 0.35
N ILE A 8 4.64 17.04 1.05
CA ILE A 8 5.92 17.48 0.46
C ILE A 8 6.43 16.49 -0.57
N ASN A 9 6.23 15.18 -0.36
CA ASN A 9 6.65 14.16 -1.32
C ASN A 9 6.09 14.44 -2.72
N ASN A 10 4.78 14.60 -2.84
CA ASN A 10 4.13 14.86 -4.13
C ASN A 10 4.45 16.27 -4.67
N TYR A 11 4.46 17.27 -3.79
CA TYR A 11 4.76 18.65 -4.16
C TYR A 11 6.22 18.80 -4.59
N GLY A 12 7.15 18.24 -3.84
CA GLY A 12 8.59 18.30 -4.08
C GLY A 12 8.97 17.65 -5.40
N VAL A 13 8.49 16.42 -5.65
CA VAL A 13 8.69 15.73 -6.93
C VAL A 13 8.24 16.62 -8.09
N ARG A 14 7.02 17.18 -8.01
CA ARG A 14 6.45 18.05 -9.05
C ARG A 14 7.25 19.34 -9.23
N LYS A 15 7.75 19.94 -8.16
CA LYS A 15 8.52 21.18 -8.22
C LYS A 15 9.91 20.96 -8.78
N ILE A 16 10.62 19.92 -8.31
CA ILE A 16 11.97 19.56 -8.79
C ILE A 16 11.94 19.10 -10.25
N SER A 17 10.93 18.29 -10.66
CA SER A 17 10.82 17.86 -12.06
C SER A 17 10.62 19.01 -13.07
N LYS A 18 10.13 20.17 -12.60
CA LYS A 18 9.94 21.38 -13.41
C LYS A 18 11.12 22.35 -13.35
N ALA A 19 12.04 22.17 -12.40
CA ALA A 19 13.24 23.00 -12.30
C ALA A 19 14.21 22.69 -13.44
N LYS A 20 15.02 23.68 -13.83
CA LYS A 20 16.12 23.44 -14.75
C LYS A 20 17.09 22.44 -14.13
N ARG A 21 17.73 21.61 -14.97
CA ARG A 21 18.66 20.55 -14.51
C ARG A 21 20.05 21.11 -14.14
N GLU A 22 20.16 22.38 -13.80
CA GLU A 22 21.35 23.07 -13.30
C GLU A 22 21.42 22.93 -11.79
N LYS A 23 22.64 22.75 -11.23
CA LYS A 23 22.83 22.55 -9.78
C LYS A 23 22.30 23.72 -8.95
N ASP A 24 22.40 24.94 -9.43
CA ASP A 24 21.94 26.15 -8.76
C ASP A 24 20.40 26.20 -8.69
N ALA A 25 19.73 26.00 -9.82
CA ALA A 25 18.27 25.99 -9.88
C ALA A 25 17.67 24.85 -9.07
N LEU A 26 18.29 23.68 -9.07
CA LEU A 26 17.89 22.55 -8.23
C LEU A 26 18.14 22.83 -6.75
N GLY A 27 19.27 23.46 -6.41
CA GLY A 27 19.62 23.85 -5.04
C GLY A 27 18.68 24.87 -4.44
N GLU A 28 18.32 25.92 -5.20
CA GLU A 28 17.33 26.91 -4.77
C GLU A 28 15.96 26.27 -4.56
N ALA A 29 15.49 25.46 -5.52
CA ALA A 29 14.21 24.76 -5.40
C ALA A 29 14.20 23.78 -4.23
N PHE A 30 15.30 23.04 -3.99
CA PHE A 30 15.45 22.13 -2.84
C PHE A 30 15.38 22.90 -1.52
N SER A 31 16.23 23.93 -1.33
CA SER A 31 16.31 24.71 -0.09
C SER A 31 14.98 25.37 0.26
N SER A 32 14.25 25.88 -0.75
CA SER A 32 12.94 26.50 -0.54
C SER A 32 11.88 25.52 -0.01
N ILE A 33 11.92 24.26 -0.40
CA ILE A 33 10.95 23.23 0.06
C ILE A 33 11.43 22.60 1.37
N TYR A 34 12.73 22.33 1.49
CA TYR A 34 13.32 21.66 2.64
C TYR A 34 13.20 22.51 3.93
N GLY A 35 13.20 23.85 3.82
CA GLY A 35 12.93 24.74 4.94
C GLY A 35 11.55 24.51 5.57
N LEU A 36 10.52 24.25 4.76
CA LEU A 36 9.19 23.87 5.28
C LEU A 36 9.22 22.51 5.96
N GLN A 37 9.91 21.54 5.38
CA GLN A 37 10.04 20.18 5.95
C GLN A 37 10.74 20.21 7.32
N LEU A 38 11.81 20.98 7.47
CA LEU A 38 12.50 21.16 8.74
C LEU A 38 11.57 21.76 9.81
N PHE A 39 10.82 22.80 9.46
CA PHE A 39 9.86 23.42 10.37
C PHE A 39 8.80 22.43 10.85
N LEU A 40 8.15 21.72 9.93
CA LEU A 40 7.14 20.72 10.26
C LEU A 40 7.73 19.54 11.03
N GLY A 41 8.96 19.16 10.73
CA GLY A 41 9.69 18.12 11.41
C GLY A 41 9.99 18.48 12.86
N LEU A 42 10.45 19.69 13.13
CA LEU A 42 10.68 20.18 14.49
C LEU A 42 9.39 20.22 15.29
N ILE A 43 8.31 20.75 14.73
CA ILE A 43 7.00 20.72 15.39
C ILE A 43 6.57 19.28 15.69
N SER A 44 6.70 18.38 14.72
CA SER A 44 6.33 16.97 14.91
C SER A 44 7.14 16.29 16.01
N LEU A 45 8.44 16.59 16.13
CA LEU A 45 9.30 16.08 17.21
C LEU A 45 8.86 16.64 18.57
N ILE A 46 8.60 17.94 18.68
CA ILE A 46 8.15 18.55 19.93
C ILE A 46 6.80 17.96 20.37
N VAL A 47 5.82 17.94 19.47
CA VAL A 47 4.48 17.40 19.76
C VAL A 47 4.56 15.92 20.16
N TYR A 48 5.34 15.11 19.42
CA TYR A 48 5.49 13.70 19.75
C TYR A 48 6.08 13.50 21.16
N ASN A 49 7.17 14.21 21.50
CA ASN A 49 7.79 14.05 22.81
C ASN A 49 6.89 14.55 23.94
N LEU A 50 6.15 15.66 23.75
CA LEU A 50 5.17 16.12 24.72
C LEU A 50 4.06 15.08 24.94
N VAL A 51 3.49 14.54 23.87
CA VAL A 51 2.44 13.52 23.94
C VAL A 51 2.97 12.24 24.59
N SER A 52 4.19 11.79 24.26
CA SER A 52 4.76 10.57 24.81
C SER A 52 5.06 10.68 26.32
N VAL A 53 5.48 11.85 26.78
CA VAL A 53 5.69 12.10 28.22
C VAL A 53 4.38 12.15 29.00
N VAL A 54 3.35 12.79 28.44
CA VAL A 54 2.08 13.02 29.16
C VAL A 54 1.17 11.80 29.15
N LEU A 55 1.09 11.07 28.02
CA LEU A 55 0.07 10.03 27.82
C LEU A 55 0.59 8.59 27.98
N LEU A 56 1.89 8.33 27.86
CA LEU A 56 2.45 6.98 27.69
C LEU A 56 3.61 6.71 28.65
N SER A 57 3.35 6.77 29.96
CA SER A 57 4.38 6.60 31.01
C SER A 57 5.01 5.20 31.09
N THR A 58 4.37 4.16 30.56
CA THR A 58 4.76 2.75 30.76
C THR A 58 5.86 2.22 29.81
N HIS A 59 6.13 2.90 28.67
CA HIS A 59 7.08 2.40 27.65
C HIS A 59 8.04 3.48 27.14
N HIS A 60 8.53 4.34 28.02
CA HIS A 60 9.39 5.50 27.65
C HIS A 60 10.57 5.16 26.76
N THR A 61 11.29 4.06 27.00
CA THR A 61 12.49 3.70 26.24
C THR A 61 12.16 3.42 24.77
N ILE A 62 11.06 2.68 24.49
CA ILE A 62 10.63 2.39 23.12
C ILE A 62 10.20 3.67 22.42
N LEU A 63 9.47 4.55 23.13
CA LEU A 63 9.02 5.83 22.60
C LEU A 63 10.20 6.75 22.25
N LEU A 64 11.26 6.76 23.08
CA LEU A 64 12.48 7.50 22.77
C LEU A 64 13.18 6.98 21.52
N ILE A 65 13.25 5.66 21.33
CA ILE A 65 13.81 5.05 20.12
C ILE A 65 12.99 5.46 18.88
N HIS A 66 11.67 5.61 19.00
CA HIS A 66 10.82 6.05 17.90
C HIS A 66 11.12 7.47 17.39
N ASN A 67 11.82 8.31 18.18
CA ASN A 67 12.34 9.59 17.69
C ASN A 67 13.26 9.41 16.47
N LEU A 68 13.98 8.28 16.35
CA LEU A 68 14.80 8.00 15.17
C LEU A 68 13.96 7.94 13.88
N PHE A 69 12.72 7.42 13.95
CA PHE A 69 11.80 7.47 12.82
C PHE A 69 11.36 8.88 12.47
N LEU A 70 11.12 9.73 13.48
CA LEU A 70 10.76 11.12 13.24
C LEU A 70 11.92 11.91 12.64
N ILE A 71 13.13 11.72 13.19
CA ILE A 71 14.35 12.31 12.64
C ILE A 71 14.57 11.83 11.21
N SER A 72 14.32 10.54 10.92
CA SER A 72 14.42 10.03 9.54
C SER A 72 13.44 10.72 8.60
N ALA A 73 12.24 11.08 9.07
CA ALA A 73 11.27 11.83 8.25
C ALA A 73 11.68 13.30 8.05
N VAL A 74 12.38 13.89 9.02
CA VAL A 74 12.94 15.26 8.87
C VAL A 74 14.01 15.28 7.78
N VAL A 75 14.85 14.26 7.70
CA VAL A 75 15.94 14.15 6.71
C VAL A 75 15.53 13.36 5.45
N ASP A 76 14.25 13.04 5.28
CA ASP A 76 13.75 12.31 4.10
C ASP A 76 13.70 13.24 2.87
N ILE A 77 14.64 13.03 1.97
CA ILE A 77 14.75 13.76 0.71
C ILE A 77 14.50 12.88 -0.52
N ASN A 78 13.76 11.77 -0.37
CA ASN A 78 13.40 10.90 -1.49
C ASN A 78 12.69 11.68 -2.62
N TRP A 79 11.84 12.66 -2.27
CA TRP A 79 11.13 13.49 -3.22
C TRP A 79 12.05 14.26 -4.17
N PHE A 80 13.25 14.63 -3.73
CA PHE A 80 14.26 15.28 -4.58
C PHE A 80 14.78 14.30 -5.64
N PHE A 81 15.23 13.10 -5.23
CA PHE A 81 15.75 12.08 -6.13
C PHE A 81 14.69 11.56 -7.11
N PHE A 82 13.46 11.43 -6.69
CA PHE A 82 12.33 11.13 -7.58
C PHE A 82 12.06 12.26 -8.57
N GLY A 83 12.20 13.51 -8.14
CA GLY A 83 12.02 14.68 -9.00
C GLY A 83 13.08 14.81 -10.09
N ILE A 84 14.33 14.38 -9.84
CA ILE A 84 15.39 14.31 -10.84
C ILE A 84 15.45 12.96 -11.58
N GLU A 85 14.47 12.06 -11.35
CA GLU A 85 14.34 10.73 -11.99
C GLU A 85 15.50 9.75 -11.67
N LYS A 86 16.16 9.92 -10.54
CA LYS A 86 17.23 9.03 -10.06
C LYS A 86 16.65 7.94 -9.14
N PHE A 87 15.74 7.13 -9.68
CA PHE A 87 15.08 6.03 -8.96
C PHE A 87 16.06 4.90 -8.61
N ASP A 88 17.05 4.66 -9.44
CA ASP A 88 18.10 3.66 -9.24
C ASP A 88 18.78 3.81 -7.89
N ILE A 89 19.14 5.04 -7.50
CA ILE A 89 19.78 5.33 -6.21
C ILE A 89 18.88 4.96 -5.04
N THR A 90 17.62 5.38 -5.10
CA THR A 90 16.67 5.16 -4.00
C THR A 90 16.27 3.70 -3.88
N VAL A 91 16.07 3.00 -5.01
CA VAL A 91 15.68 1.58 -5.02
C VAL A 91 16.82 0.70 -4.54
N THR A 92 18.05 0.89 -5.09
CA THR A 92 19.21 0.09 -4.71
C THR A 92 19.55 0.25 -3.23
N ARG A 93 19.60 1.51 -2.76
CA ARG A 93 19.80 1.79 -1.33
C ARG A 93 18.75 1.10 -0.45
N ASN A 94 17.46 1.25 -0.78
CA ASN A 94 16.39 0.64 0.00
C ASN A 94 16.53 -0.89 0.04
N ALA A 95 16.88 -1.52 -1.08
CA ALA A 95 17.08 -2.96 -1.16
C ALA A 95 18.24 -3.40 -0.27
N ILE A 96 19.40 -2.73 -0.36
CA ILE A 96 20.59 -3.06 0.45
C ILE A 96 20.27 -2.92 1.94
N ILE A 97 19.71 -1.79 2.36
CA ILE A 97 19.40 -1.53 3.77
C ILE A 97 18.36 -2.50 4.31
N LYS A 98 17.36 -2.86 3.51
CA LYS A 98 16.34 -3.84 3.89
C LYS A 98 16.93 -5.24 4.07
N VAL A 99 17.83 -5.66 3.20
CA VAL A 99 18.55 -6.95 3.36
C VAL A 99 19.40 -6.93 4.61
N LEU A 100 20.23 -5.87 4.81
CA LEU A 100 21.08 -5.74 5.99
C LEU A 100 20.26 -5.70 7.29
N SER A 101 19.19 -4.93 7.35
CA SER A 101 18.33 -4.87 8.54
C SER A 101 17.67 -6.22 8.84
N THR A 102 17.24 -6.95 7.81
CA THR A 102 16.68 -8.30 7.96
C THR A 102 17.71 -9.28 8.51
N LEU A 103 18.94 -9.25 8.00
CA LEU A 103 20.05 -10.07 8.51
C LEU A 103 20.37 -9.72 9.98
N LEU A 104 20.44 -8.44 10.31
CA LEU A 104 20.66 -8.01 11.71
C LEU A 104 19.54 -8.47 12.64
N ILE A 105 18.28 -8.37 12.22
CA ILE A 105 17.16 -8.89 13.00
C ILE A 105 17.31 -10.40 13.20
N TYR A 106 17.61 -11.16 12.15
CA TYR A 106 17.79 -12.60 12.24
C TYR A 106 18.94 -13.00 13.18
N MET A 107 20.01 -12.23 13.20
CA MET A 107 21.20 -12.50 14.05
C MET A 107 21.00 -12.10 15.51
N LEU A 108 20.36 -10.95 15.77
CA LEU A 108 20.34 -10.30 17.08
C LEU A 108 19.01 -10.44 17.84
N VAL A 109 17.90 -10.64 17.15
CA VAL A 109 16.57 -10.77 17.77
C VAL A 109 16.25 -12.25 17.95
N LYS A 110 16.49 -12.79 19.15
CA LYS A 110 16.34 -14.23 19.44
C LYS A 110 15.18 -14.54 20.41
N SER A 111 14.68 -13.55 21.11
CA SER A 111 13.61 -13.71 22.10
C SER A 111 12.65 -12.53 22.08
N PRO A 112 11.45 -12.65 22.66
CA PRO A 112 10.52 -11.53 22.82
C PRO A 112 11.10 -10.34 23.58
N ASP A 113 12.03 -10.56 24.49
CA ASP A 113 12.69 -9.50 25.26
C ASP A 113 13.63 -8.63 24.41
N SER A 114 14.00 -9.10 23.22
CA SER A 114 14.82 -8.36 22.26
C SER A 114 14.09 -7.25 21.52
N ILE A 115 12.89 -6.83 21.98
CA ILE A 115 12.06 -5.81 21.35
C ILE A 115 12.78 -4.47 21.18
N PHE A 116 13.64 -4.09 22.13
CA PHE A 116 14.45 -2.87 22.03
C PHE A 116 15.45 -2.96 20.87
N VAL A 117 16.14 -4.10 20.75
CA VAL A 117 17.11 -4.35 19.67
C VAL A 117 16.39 -4.32 18.31
N TYR A 118 15.25 -4.99 18.22
CA TYR A 118 14.40 -4.94 17.01
C TYR A 118 14.03 -3.51 16.64
N THR A 119 13.55 -2.72 17.59
CA THR A 119 13.12 -1.33 17.36
C THR A 119 14.28 -0.44 16.93
N ILE A 120 15.47 -0.60 17.56
CA ILE A 120 16.68 0.15 17.18
C ILE A 120 17.11 -0.21 15.75
N ILE A 121 17.11 -1.51 15.38
CA ILE A 121 17.49 -1.94 14.02
C ILE A 121 16.53 -1.33 13.00
N MET A 122 15.23 -1.40 13.23
CA MET A 122 14.21 -0.87 12.33
C MET A 122 14.28 0.65 12.18
N ALA A 123 14.36 1.37 13.28
CA ALA A 123 14.42 2.83 13.29
C ALA A 123 15.77 3.35 12.78
N GLY A 124 16.87 2.74 13.22
CA GLY A 124 18.22 3.08 12.82
C GLY A 124 18.48 2.82 11.33
N SER A 125 18.03 1.68 10.80
CA SER A 125 18.14 1.38 9.37
C SER A 125 17.37 2.39 8.52
N THR A 126 16.18 2.82 8.96
CA THR A 126 15.40 3.86 8.28
C THR A 126 16.16 5.19 8.28
N LEU A 127 16.73 5.59 9.41
CA LEU A 127 17.51 6.82 9.51
C LEU A 127 18.78 6.75 8.64
N LEU A 128 19.54 5.66 8.72
CA LEU A 128 20.75 5.46 7.88
C LEU A 128 20.43 5.52 6.40
N SER A 129 19.27 4.98 6.01
CA SER A 129 18.75 5.06 4.66
C SER A 129 18.63 6.51 4.18
N GLN A 130 18.06 7.40 5.01
CA GLN A 130 17.89 8.80 4.62
C GLN A 130 19.23 9.57 4.69
N LEU A 131 20.06 9.32 5.69
CA LEU A 131 21.38 9.96 5.80
C LEU A 131 22.27 9.67 4.60
N TYR A 132 22.18 8.48 4.01
CA TYR A 132 22.89 8.17 2.78
C TYR A 132 22.51 9.13 1.63
N LEU A 133 21.20 9.42 1.46
CA LEU A 133 20.78 10.38 0.43
C LEU A 133 21.28 11.80 0.71
N VAL A 134 21.24 12.22 1.97
CA VAL A 134 21.77 13.53 2.36
C VAL A 134 23.26 13.62 2.07
N ALA A 135 24.03 12.54 2.37
CA ALA A 135 25.46 12.50 2.11
C ALA A 135 25.82 12.65 0.61
N ILE A 136 25.00 12.11 -0.29
CA ILE A 136 25.27 12.22 -1.74
C ILE A 136 24.63 13.44 -2.40
N LEU A 137 23.80 14.19 -1.68
CA LEU A 137 23.05 15.34 -2.22
C LEU A 137 23.96 16.41 -2.83
N HIS A 138 25.14 16.66 -2.23
CA HIS A 138 26.14 17.63 -2.73
C HIS A 138 26.59 17.39 -4.17
N LYS A 139 26.43 16.16 -4.69
CA LYS A 139 26.77 15.84 -6.08
C LYS A 139 25.77 16.44 -7.08
N TYR A 140 24.56 16.73 -6.61
CA TYR A 140 23.41 17.12 -7.46
C TYR A 140 23.02 18.58 -7.34
N ILE A 141 23.33 19.23 -6.19
CA ILE A 141 22.95 20.63 -5.95
C ILE A 141 24.11 21.43 -5.36
N ASN A 142 24.05 22.74 -5.54
CA ASN A 142 24.74 23.72 -4.72
C ASN A 142 23.83 24.11 -3.55
N PHE A 143 24.39 24.20 -2.34
CA PHE A 143 23.58 24.50 -1.16
C PHE A 143 23.28 25.99 -1.10
N TYR A 144 22.00 26.30 -0.82
CA TYR A 144 21.50 27.66 -0.62
C TYR A 144 21.05 27.86 0.83
N PRO A 145 21.11 29.07 1.37
CA PRO A 145 20.61 29.37 2.70
C PRO A 145 19.13 29.01 2.83
N LEU A 146 18.78 28.42 3.99
CA LEU A 146 17.41 28.03 4.31
C LEU A 146 16.67 29.26 4.89
N ASP A 147 15.68 29.75 4.17
CA ASP A 147 14.74 30.75 4.68
C ASP A 147 13.42 30.06 5.05
N ILE A 148 13.30 29.66 6.33
CA ILE A 148 12.14 28.92 6.83
C ILE A 148 10.86 29.76 6.71
N SER A 149 10.92 31.06 7.02
CA SER A 149 9.75 31.94 6.95
C SER A 149 9.20 32.06 5.54
N LYS A 150 10.07 32.28 4.57
CA LYS A 150 9.72 32.35 3.15
C LYS A 150 9.22 31.00 2.63
N SER A 151 9.84 29.89 3.06
CA SER A 151 9.44 28.52 2.73
C SER A 151 8.01 28.21 3.19
N ILE A 152 7.66 28.56 4.43
CA ILE A 152 6.32 28.38 4.99
C ILE A 152 5.31 29.19 4.17
N LYS A 153 5.55 30.48 4.01
CA LYS A 153 4.63 31.38 3.31
C LYS A 153 4.33 30.95 1.87
N HIS A 154 5.34 30.40 1.18
CA HIS A 154 5.21 30.07 -0.24
C HIS A 154 4.69 28.64 -0.52
N HIS A 155 5.00 27.69 0.36
CA HIS A 155 4.77 26.26 0.07
C HIS A 155 3.71 25.61 0.95
N PHE A 156 3.44 26.12 2.18
CA PHE A 156 2.57 25.48 3.16
C PHE A 156 1.17 25.16 2.61
N THR A 157 0.48 26.16 2.07
CA THR A 157 -0.89 25.97 1.55
C THR A 157 -0.93 24.98 0.38
N LYS A 158 0.07 25.01 -0.49
CA LYS A 158 0.16 24.10 -1.64
C LYS A 158 0.41 22.65 -1.20
N CYS A 159 1.25 22.46 -0.19
CA CYS A 159 1.50 21.15 0.42
C CYS A 159 0.26 20.65 1.16
N LEU A 160 -0.44 21.52 1.89
CA LEU A 160 -1.64 21.17 2.65
C LEU A 160 -2.75 20.64 1.74
N VAL A 161 -2.99 21.27 0.59
CA VAL A 161 -3.97 20.79 -0.40
C VAL A 161 -3.64 19.38 -0.89
N LEU A 162 -2.35 19.10 -1.14
CA LEU A 162 -1.89 17.76 -1.55
C LEU A 162 -1.85 16.76 -0.39
N PHE A 163 -1.91 17.23 0.85
CA PHE A 163 -1.90 16.40 2.05
C PHE A 163 -3.28 15.83 2.39
N ILE A 164 -4.37 16.53 2.05
CA ILE A 164 -5.74 16.09 2.35
C ILE A 164 -6.01 14.66 1.85
N PRO A 165 -5.73 14.31 0.57
CA PRO A 165 -5.89 12.94 0.11
C PRO A 165 -4.98 11.93 0.84
N VAL A 166 -3.77 12.36 1.22
CA VAL A 166 -2.81 11.51 1.95
C VAL A 166 -3.30 11.22 3.36
N ILE A 167 -3.83 12.23 4.07
CA ILE A 167 -4.46 12.03 5.39
C ILE A 167 -5.64 11.07 5.27
N ALA A 168 -6.57 11.31 4.36
CA ALA A 168 -7.76 10.47 4.19
C ALA A 168 -7.38 8.99 3.99
N TYR A 169 -6.41 8.74 3.12
CA TYR A 169 -5.87 7.39 2.89
C TYR A 169 -5.16 6.81 4.12
N SER A 170 -4.37 7.63 4.83
CA SER A 170 -3.62 7.18 5.99
C SER A 170 -4.50 6.89 7.19
N ILE A 171 -5.51 7.72 7.43
CA ILE A 171 -6.52 7.47 8.47
C ILE A 171 -7.18 6.12 8.20
N TYR A 172 -7.62 5.89 6.98
CA TYR A 172 -8.22 4.63 6.58
C TYR A 172 -7.31 3.41 6.85
N ARG A 173 -6.02 3.50 6.53
CA ARG A 173 -5.06 2.38 6.69
C ARG A 173 -4.54 2.16 8.10
N VAL A 174 -4.47 3.21 8.92
CA VAL A 174 -3.87 3.16 10.26
C VAL A 174 -4.95 3.02 11.34
N MET A 175 -6.16 3.49 11.05
CA MET A 175 -7.27 3.54 12.01
C MET A 175 -7.64 2.16 12.56
N ASP A 176 -7.74 1.14 11.70
CA ASP A 176 -8.04 -0.25 12.12
C ASP A 176 -7.09 -0.69 13.22
N LYS A 177 -5.78 -0.49 12.98
CA LYS A 177 -4.72 -0.90 13.90
C LYS A 177 -4.76 -0.13 15.22
N THR A 178 -4.96 1.19 15.13
CA THR A 178 -5.05 2.05 16.32
C THR A 178 -6.26 1.66 17.16
N MET A 179 -7.39 1.39 16.53
CA MET A 179 -8.60 0.97 17.22
C MET A 179 -8.47 -0.43 17.83
N ILE A 180 -7.92 -1.41 17.11
CA ILE A 180 -7.70 -2.75 17.65
C ILE A 180 -6.76 -2.68 18.86
N GLY A 181 -5.62 -2.02 18.72
CA GLY A 181 -4.62 -1.91 19.78
C GLY A 181 -5.10 -1.13 21.00
N GLY A 182 -5.90 -0.07 20.78
CA GLY A 182 -6.41 0.78 21.87
C GLY A 182 -7.69 0.29 22.54
N ILE A 183 -8.55 -0.44 21.81
CA ILE A 183 -9.86 -0.89 22.33
C ILE A 183 -9.81 -2.34 22.85
N VAL A 184 -9.01 -3.21 22.20
CA VAL A 184 -9.01 -4.65 22.53
C VAL A 184 -7.69 -5.07 23.15
N SER A 185 -6.63 -5.24 22.36
CA SER A 185 -5.29 -5.60 22.85
C SER A 185 -4.21 -5.50 21.76
N THR A 186 -2.95 -5.44 22.19
CA THR A 186 -1.78 -5.52 21.30
C THR A 186 -1.63 -6.89 20.64
N THR A 187 -2.10 -7.96 21.28
CA THR A 187 -2.12 -9.32 20.72
C THR A 187 -3.06 -9.42 19.54
N GLU A 188 -4.29 -8.90 19.67
CA GLU A 188 -5.26 -8.82 18.57
C GLU A 188 -4.71 -7.98 17.39
N LEU A 189 -4.05 -6.86 17.71
CA LEU A 189 -3.36 -6.05 16.71
C LEU A 189 -2.27 -6.86 15.99
N GLY A 190 -1.50 -7.66 16.72
CA GLY A 190 -0.47 -8.52 16.14
C GLY A 190 -1.04 -9.54 15.14
N TYR A 191 -2.17 -10.17 15.46
CA TYR A 191 -2.86 -11.08 14.53
C TYR A 191 -3.30 -10.37 13.26
N TYR A 192 -3.90 -9.19 13.38
CA TYR A 192 -4.36 -8.39 12.25
C TYR A 192 -3.21 -7.91 11.36
N GLU A 193 -2.15 -7.35 11.96
CA GLU A 193 -0.97 -6.86 11.22
C GLU A 193 -0.26 -7.97 10.44
N ASN A 194 -0.14 -9.15 11.02
CA ASN A 194 0.52 -10.27 10.35
C ASN A 194 -0.29 -10.75 9.14
N ALA A 195 -1.61 -10.83 9.25
CA ALA A 195 -2.47 -11.14 8.12
C ALA A 195 -2.43 -10.04 7.04
N GLU A 196 -2.49 -8.77 7.45
CA GLU A 196 -2.43 -7.63 6.51
C GLU A 196 -1.11 -7.58 5.73
N LYS A 197 0.02 -7.92 6.36
CA LYS A 197 1.32 -8.00 5.66
C LYS A 197 1.28 -8.96 4.48
N ILE A 198 0.58 -10.09 4.60
CA ILE A 198 0.43 -11.07 3.52
C ILE A 198 -0.50 -10.54 2.43
N ILE A 199 -1.63 -9.92 2.80
CA ILE A 199 -2.56 -9.29 1.84
C ILE A 199 -1.89 -8.16 1.05
N ASN A 200 -0.95 -7.45 1.65
CA ASN A 200 -0.24 -6.38 0.95
C ASN A 200 0.65 -6.88 -0.20
N ILE A 201 0.98 -8.19 -0.28
CA ILE A 201 1.76 -8.75 -1.40
C ILE A 201 0.96 -8.67 -2.71
N PRO A 202 -0.23 -9.30 -2.85
CA PRO A 202 -1.02 -9.15 -4.08
C PRO A 202 -1.45 -7.71 -4.36
N ILE A 203 -1.76 -6.91 -3.34
CA ILE A 203 -2.08 -5.48 -3.52
C ILE A 203 -0.89 -4.71 -4.09
N GLY A 204 0.33 -5.05 -3.68
CA GLY A 204 1.56 -4.49 -4.25
C GLY A 204 1.73 -4.82 -5.74
N ILE A 205 1.48 -6.07 -6.13
CA ILE A 205 1.50 -6.50 -7.54
C ILE A 205 0.44 -5.73 -8.35
N LEU A 206 -0.78 -5.63 -7.84
CA LEU A 206 -1.87 -4.88 -8.48
C LEU A 206 -1.49 -3.40 -8.69
N THR A 207 -0.89 -2.79 -7.67
CA THR A 207 -0.43 -1.39 -7.73
C THR A 207 0.68 -1.20 -8.76
N ALA A 208 1.62 -2.14 -8.85
CA ALA A 208 2.69 -2.12 -9.85
C ALA A 208 2.14 -2.20 -11.28
N ILE A 209 1.19 -3.11 -11.54
CA ILE A 209 0.49 -3.20 -12.84
C ILE A 209 -0.16 -1.85 -13.18
N GLY A 210 -0.90 -1.26 -12.24
CA GLY A 210 -1.54 0.04 -12.43
C GLY A 210 -0.55 1.16 -12.76
N THR A 211 0.57 1.21 -12.04
CA THR A 211 1.60 2.25 -12.22
C THR A 211 2.26 2.16 -13.60
N VAL A 212 2.56 0.94 -14.09
CA VAL A 212 3.15 0.71 -15.43
C VAL A 212 2.15 1.09 -16.53
N MET A 213 0.87 0.84 -16.33
CA MET A 213 -0.16 1.12 -17.32
C MET A 213 -0.61 2.58 -17.37
N LEU A 214 -0.43 3.33 -16.31
CA LEU A 214 -0.88 4.72 -16.21
C LEU A 214 -0.36 5.65 -17.32
N PRO A 215 0.93 5.68 -17.69
CA PRO A 215 1.42 6.52 -18.80
C PRO A 215 0.78 6.14 -20.13
N PHE A 216 0.60 4.84 -20.39
CA PHE A 216 -0.05 4.36 -21.60
C PHE A 216 -1.50 4.84 -21.69
N MET A 217 -2.27 4.67 -20.62
CA MET A 217 -3.66 5.12 -20.55
C MET A 217 -3.80 6.64 -20.68
N SER A 218 -2.88 7.40 -20.08
CA SER A 218 -2.86 8.87 -20.16
C SER A 218 -2.57 9.38 -21.58
N LYS A 219 -1.73 8.67 -22.34
CA LYS A 219 -1.49 8.98 -23.76
C LYS A 219 -2.72 8.69 -24.64
N GLN A 220 -3.43 7.60 -24.35
CA GLN A 220 -4.66 7.25 -25.08
C GLN A 220 -5.76 8.30 -24.86
N VAL A 221 -5.93 8.80 -23.64
CA VAL A 221 -6.91 9.86 -23.35
C VAL A 221 -6.62 11.15 -24.12
N LYS A 222 -5.33 11.52 -24.28
CA LYS A 222 -4.94 12.73 -25.06
C LYS A 222 -5.13 12.57 -26.57
N LYS A 223 -4.98 11.35 -27.10
CA LYS A 223 -5.23 11.06 -28.52
C LYS A 223 -6.72 11.03 -28.87
N ASP A 224 -7.58 10.81 -27.90
CA ASP A 224 -8.97 10.40 -28.06
C ASP A 224 -9.97 11.56 -28.21
N GLN A 225 -9.52 12.79 -28.52
CA GLN A 225 -10.43 13.79 -29.09
C GLN A 225 -10.90 13.44 -30.52
N SER A 226 -10.35 12.36 -31.10
CA SER A 226 -10.62 11.95 -32.49
C SER A 226 -10.98 10.46 -32.71
N ILE A 227 -10.99 9.57 -31.67
CA ILE A 227 -11.24 8.13 -31.84
C ILE A 227 -12.48 7.68 -31.07
N MET A 228 -13.37 6.93 -31.74
CA MET A 228 -14.66 6.45 -31.24
C MET A 228 -14.57 5.68 -29.92
N GLY A 229 -15.50 5.94 -29.00
CA GLY A 229 -15.55 5.45 -27.61
C GLY A 229 -15.49 3.92 -27.39
N ASN A 230 -15.58 3.11 -28.44
CA ASN A 230 -15.53 1.64 -28.36
C ASN A 230 -14.11 1.10 -28.09
N GLU A 231 -13.07 1.67 -28.70
CA GLU A 231 -11.68 1.19 -28.50
C GLU A 231 -11.18 1.42 -27.07
N LYS A 232 -11.56 2.54 -26.47
CA LYS A 232 -11.22 2.89 -25.09
C LYS A 232 -11.81 1.89 -24.09
N ASN A 233 -13.06 1.52 -24.29
CA ASN A 233 -13.74 0.51 -23.47
C ASN A 233 -13.09 -0.87 -23.64
N ASP A 234 -12.61 -1.22 -24.83
CA ASP A 234 -11.93 -2.48 -25.07
C ASP A 234 -10.55 -2.55 -24.39
N ILE A 235 -9.78 -1.46 -24.38
CA ILE A 235 -8.51 -1.40 -23.66
C ILE A 235 -8.75 -1.52 -22.14
N LEU A 236 -9.70 -0.77 -21.61
CA LEU A 236 -10.06 -0.83 -20.19
C LEU A 236 -10.55 -2.23 -19.79
N TYR A 237 -11.37 -2.87 -20.64
CA TYR A 237 -11.82 -4.24 -20.42
C TYR A 237 -10.65 -5.24 -20.40
N ARG A 238 -9.66 -5.08 -21.29
CA ARG A 238 -8.43 -5.89 -21.26
C ARG A 238 -7.67 -5.71 -19.96
N MET A 239 -7.58 -4.49 -19.41
CA MET A 239 -6.96 -4.26 -18.10
C MET A 239 -7.69 -5.01 -16.99
N PHE A 240 -9.01 -4.98 -16.99
CA PHE A 240 -9.81 -5.82 -16.10
C PHE A 240 -9.50 -7.32 -16.28
N GLN A 241 -9.42 -7.80 -17.50
CA GLN A 241 -9.10 -9.21 -17.78
C GLN A 241 -7.74 -9.61 -17.21
N VAL A 242 -6.69 -8.83 -17.47
CA VAL A 242 -5.33 -9.11 -16.97
C VAL A 242 -5.29 -9.09 -15.44
N CYS A 243 -5.83 -8.04 -14.82
CA CYS A 243 -5.82 -7.92 -13.37
C CYS A 243 -6.62 -9.03 -12.70
N PHE A 244 -7.82 -9.37 -13.18
CA PHE A 244 -8.63 -10.43 -12.58
C PHE A 244 -8.07 -11.83 -12.77
N LEU A 245 -7.42 -12.11 -13.91
CA LEU A 245 -6.75 -13.40 -14.12
C LEU A 245 -5.61 -13.65 -13.14
N ILE A 246 -5.05 -12.60 -12.55
CA ILE A 246 -3.97 -12.70 -11.56
C ILE A 246 -4.54 -12.59 -10.15
N MET A 247 -5.39 -11.59 -9.88
CA MET A 247 -5.79 -11.25 -8.52
C MET A 247 -6.86 -12.19 -7.94
N ILE A 248 -7.83 -12.65 -8.74
CA ILE A 248 -8.87 -13.57 -8.24
C ILE A 248 -8.27 -14.90 -7.80
N PRO A 249 -7.44 -15.60 -8.61
CA PRO A 249 -6.80 -16.82 -8.13
C PRO A 249 -5.86 -16.58 -6.94
N MET A 250 -5.16 -15.45 -6.85
CA MET A 250 -4.36 -15.13 -5.66
C MET A 250 -5.22 -14.98 -4.40
N ALA A 251 -6.40 -14.35 -4.50
CA ALA A 251 -7.33 -14.26 -3.39
C ALA A 251 -7.80 -15.66 -2.92
N PHE A 252 -8.20 -16.52 -3.87
CA PHE A 252 -8.63 -17.89 -3.55
C PHE A 252 -7.48 -18.76 -3.03
N MET A 253 -6.28 -18.60 -3.57
CA MET A 253 -5.08 -19.30 -3.12
C MET A 253 -4.76 -18.93 -1.66
N LEU A 254 -4.74 -17.63 -1.34
CA LEU A 254 -4.55 -17.17 0.04
C LEU A 254 -5.66 -17.68 0.97
N PHE A 255 -6.92 -17.69 0.52
CA PHE A 255 -8.02 -18.25 1.28
C PHE A 255 -7.81 -19.72 1.64
N VAL A 256 -7.37 -20.55 0.67
CA VAL A 256 -7.17 -21.99 0.87
C VAL A 256 -6.02 -22.31 1.82
N ILE A 257 -4.89 -21.58 1.69
CA ILE A 257 -3.69 -21.87 2.48
C ILE A 257 -3.59 -21.09 3.79
N ALA A 258 -4.51 -20.15 4.06
CA ALA A 258 -4.37 -19.15 5.12
C ALA A 258 -3.99 -19.75 6.48
N LYS A 259 -4.74 -20.74 6.97
CA LYS A 259 -4.49 -21.36 8.28
C LYS A 259 -3.19 -22.14 8.33
N ASP A 260 -2.94 -22.97 7.32
CA ASP A 260 -1.71 -23.77 7.23
C ASP A 260 -0.47 -22.85 7.13
N PHE A 261 -0.57 -21.79 6.33
CA PHE A 261 0.50 -20.83 6.14
C PHE A 261 0.82 -20.04 7.42
N THR A 262 -0.19 -19.50 8.09
CA THR A 262 0.02 -18.68 9.28
C THR A 262 0.57 -19.47 10.44
N SER A 263 0.07 -20.70 10.67
CA SER A 263 0.59 -21.59 11.70
C SER A 263 2.03 -22.03 11.44
N LEU A 264 2.39 -22.25 10.17
CA LEU A 264 3.75 -22.64 9.80
C LEU A 264 4.73 -21.46 9.86
N TYR A 265 4.32 -20.31 9.31
CA TYR A 265 5.19 -19.16 9.12
C TYR A 265 5.39 -18.31 10.38
N PHE A 266 4.31 -18.07 11.12
CA PHE A 266 4.35 -17.29 12.37
C PHE A 266 4.52 -18.16 13.62
N GLY A 267 4.27 -19.46 13.52
CA GLY A 267 4.34 -20.41 14.61
C GLY A 267 3.03 -20.64 15.35
N PRO A 268 3.06 -21.50 16.41
CA PRO A 268 1.90 -21.79 17.22
C PRO A 268 1.35 -20.52 17.91
N GLY A 269 0.02 -20.43 18.01
CA GLY A 269 -0.66 -19.27 18.61
C GLY A 269 -1.09 -18.21 17.59
N PHE A 270 -0.74 -18.36 16.31
CA PHE A 270 -1.14 -17.44 15.24
C PHE A 270 -2.27 -17.96 14.36
N GLU A 271 -3.04 -18.96 14.82
CA GLU A 271 -4.18 -19.54 14.09
C GLU A 271 -5.23 -18.48 13.75
N LYS A 272 -5.45 -17.53 14.67
CA LYS A 272 -6.37 -16.40 14.46
C LYS A 272 -5.93 -15.48 13.30
N SER A 273 -4.62 -15.34 13.08
CA SER A 273 -4.13 -14.62 11.89
C SER A 273 -4.54 -15.32 10.59
N GLY A 274 -4.71 -16.66 10.61
CA GLY A 274 -5.24 -17.43 9.49
C GLY A 274 -6.69 -17.11 9.18
N ASP A 275 -7.55 -17.02 10.20
CA ASP A 275 -8.95 -16.62 10.04
C ASP A 275 -9.07 -15.19 9.48
N ILE A 276 -8.25 -14.29 10.00
CA ILE A 276 -8.17 -12.89 9.52
C ILE A 276 -7.69 -12.85 8.07
N LEU A 277 -6.66 -13.62 7.72
CA LEU A 277 -6.14 -13.69 6.35
C LEU A 277 -7.19 -14.23 5.37
N MET A 278 -7.95 -15.25 5.77
CA MET A 278 -9.06 -15.77 4.98
C MET A 278 -10.10 -14.69 4.70
N LEU A 279 -10.53 -13.95 5.70
CA LEU A 279 -11.50 -12.86 5.54
C LEU A 279 -10.96 -11.74 4.65
N LEU A 280 -9.77 -11.24 4.96
CA LEU A 280 -9.14 -10.15 4.21
C LEU A 280 -8.80 -10.53 2.77
N SER A 281 -8.63 -11.82 2.42
CA SER A 281 -8.38 -12.23 1.04
C SER A 281 -9.49 -11.79 0.07
N SER A 282 -10.74 -11.68 0.55
CA SER A 282 -11.87 -11.17 -0.24
C SER A 282 -11.71 -9.70 -0.66
N THR A 283 -10.97 -8.89 0.12
CA THR A 283 -10.72 -7.48 -0.20
C THR A 283 -9.93 -7.31 -1.50
N ILE A 284 -9.12 -8.29 -1.87
CA ILE A 284 -8.33 -8.27 -3.12
C ILE A 284 -9.23 -8.12 -4.34
N ILE A 285 -10.42 -8.73 -4.33
CA ILE A 285 -11.37 -8.67 -5.45
C ILE A 285 -11.92 -7.24 -5.57
N PHE A 286 -12.39 -6.66 -4.48
CA PHE A 286 -12.95 -5.30 -4.46
C PHE A 286 -11.87 -4.26 -4.79
N ALA A 287 -10.70 -4.39 -4.17
CA ALA A 287 -9.55 -3.53 -4.43
C ALA A 287 -9.10 -3.60 -5.90
N THR A 288 -9.20 -4.76 -6.55
CA THR A 288 -8.83 -4.90 -7.97
C THR A 288 -9.75 -4.08 -8.86
N VAL A 289 -11.06 -4.14 -8.67
CA VAL A 289 -12.02 -3.33 -9.42
C VAL A 289 -11.73 -1.84 -9.22
N ALA A 290 -11.64 -1.41 -7.96
CA ALA A 290 -11.40 -0.02 -7.61
C ALA A 290 -10.05 0.49 -8.15
N ASN A 291 -8.99 -0.33 -8.07
CA ASN A 291 -7.66 0.05 -8.58
C ASN A 291 -7.67 0.22 -10.10
N VAL A 292 -8.27 -0.72 -10.86
CA VAL A 292 -8.33 -0.62 -12.33
C VAL A 292 -9.12 0.63 -12.75
N ILE A 293 -10.27 0.91 -12.12
CA ILE A 293 -11.05 2.12 -12.40
C ILE A 293 -10.21 3.36 -12.10
N ARG A 294 -9.57 3.41 -10.94
CA ARG A 294 -8.74 4.55 -10.51
C ARG A 294 -7.60 4.83 -11.45
N THR A 295 -6.74 3.82 -11.70
CA THR A 295 -5.46 4.01 -12.40
C THR A 295 -5.63 4.09 -13.91
N ASN A 296 -6.63 3.39 -14.48
CA ASN A 296 -6.78 3.33 -15.93
C ASN A 296 -7.92 4.21 -16.47
N TYR A 297 -8.78 4.76 -15.59
CA TYR A 297 -9.87 5.62 -16.02
C TYR A 297 -9.92 6.96 -15.26
N LEU A 298 -9.97 6.97 -13.92
CA LEU A 298 -10.17 8.22 -13.17
C LEU A 298 -8.97 9.16 -13.28
N ILE A 299 -7.77 8.68 -12.97
CA ILE A 299 -6.53 9.50 -13.01
C ILE A 299 -6.23 10.00 -14.42
N PRO A 300 -6.23 9.16 -15.49
CA PRO A 300 -6.00 9.64 -16.85
C PRO A 300 -7.01 10.68 -17.34
N ASN A 301 -8.26 10.59 -16.89
CA ASN A 301 -9.32 11.54 -17.28
C ASN A 301 -9.47 12.72 -16.29
N GLU A 302 -8.52 12.93 -15.37
CA GLU A 302 -8.52 14.03 -14.38
C GLU A 302 -9.79 14.05 -13.50
N LYS A 303 -10.41 12.87 -13.27
CA LYS A 303 -11.60 12.72 -12.41
C LYS A 303 -11.23 12.51 -10.93
N ASP A 304 -10.28 13.29 -10.44
CA ASP A 304 -9.74 13.19 -9.07
C ASP A 304 -10.82 13.32 -8.00
N LYS A 305 -11.85 14.13 -8.25
CA LYS A 305 -12.97 14.29 -7.32
C LYS A 305 -13.67 12.96 -7.02
N ILE A 306 -13.91 12.13 -8.04
CA ILE A 306 -14.56 10.83 -7.86
C ILE A 306 -13.64 9.90 -7.03
N TYR A 307 -12.34 9.90 -7.34
CA TYR A 307 -11.36 9.10 -6.60
C TYR A 307 -11.32 9.51 -5.12
N VAL A 308 -11.13 10.80 -4.83
CA VAL A 308 -11.05 11.32 -3.46
C VAL A 308 -12.35 11.03 -2.69
N THR A 309 -13.51 11.32 -3.28
CA THR A 309 -14.80 11.07 -2.62
C THR A 309 -15.02 9.57 -2.35
N SER A 310 -14.66 8.68 -3.28
CA SER A 310 -14.76 7.23 -3.05
C SER A 310 -13.91 6.78 -1.86
N THR A 311 -12.70 7.33 -1.73
CA THR A 311 -11.79 7.01 -0.60
C THR A 311 -12.37 7.52 0.73
N ILE A 312 -12.97 8.71 0.74
CA ILE A 312 -13.64 9.26 1.94
C ILE A 312 -14.83 8.39 2.33
N VAL A 313 -15.65 7.97 1.37
CA VAL A 313 -16.79 7.06 1.62
C VAL A 313 -16.29 5.76 2.25
N GLY A 314 -15.25 5.15 1.69
CA GLY A 314 -14.64 3.95 2.27
C GLY A 314 -14.16 4.18 3.71
N ALA A 315 -13.47 5.29 3.97
CA ALA A 315 -12.98 5.63 5.30
C ALA A 315 -14.11 5.81 6.34
N VAL A 316 -15.21 6.46 5.94
CA VAL A 316 -16.38 6.65 6.80
C VAL A 316 -17.07 5.32 7.11
N VAL A 317 -17.27 4.47 6.10
CA VAL A 317 -17.85 3.13 6.28
C VAL A 317 -16.98 2.28 7.20
N ASN A 318 -15.66 2.28 6.97
CA ASN A 318 -14.70 1.59 7.82
C ASN A 318 -14.78 2.06 9.28
N LEU A 319 -14.74 3.38 9.51
CA LEU A 319 -14.83 3.95 10.86
C LEU A 319 -16.11 3.52 11.59
N ILE A 320 -17.26 3.66 10.93
CA ILE A 320 -18.56 3.31 11.52
C ILE A 320 -18.59 1.83 11.91
N LEU A 321 -18.20 0.93 11.01
CA LEU A 321 -18.22 -0.51 11.26
C LEU A 321 -17.18 -0.94 12.29
N ASN A 322 -16.03 -0.29 12.32
CA ASN A 322 -15.02 -0.53 13.34
C ASN A 322 -15.51 -0.15 14.74
N LEU A 323 -16.17 0.99 14.88
CA LEU A 323 -16.77 1.41 16.16
C LEU A 323 -17.83 0.43 16.66
N ILE A 324 -18.56 -0.21 15.73
CA ILE A 324 -19.60 -1.19 16.07
C ILE A 324 -18.98 -2.55 16.42
N PHE A 325 -18.05 -3.06 15.59
CA PHE A 325 -17.66 -4.45 15.64
C PHE A 325 -16.34 -4.73 16.35
N ILE A 326 -15.38 -3.78 16.42
CA ILE A 326 -14.07 -4.05 17.05
C ILE A 326 -14.23 -4.41 18.52
N LYS A 327 -15.09 -3.71 19.26
CA LYS A 327 -15.28 -3.97 20.68
C LYS A 327 -15.79 -5.39 20.98
N SER A 328 -16.63 -5.95 20.11
CA SER A 328 -17.25 -7.28 20.31
C SER A 328 -16.49 -8.41 19.63
N LEU A 329 -15.88 -8.16 18.45
CA LEU A 329 -15.28 -9.19 17.61
C LEU A 329 -13.76 -9.05 17.48
N GLY A 330 -13.16 -8.05 18.10
CA GLY A 330 -11.71 -7.80 18.01
C GLY A 330 -11.22 -7.55 16.57
N ALA A 331 -10.13 -8.17 16.20
CA ALA A 331 -9.54 -8.06 14.87
C ALA A 331 -10.48 -8.53 13.73
N ILE A 332 -11.37 -9.49 14.00
CA ILE A 332 -12.39 -9.93 13.02
C ILE A 332 -13.38 -8.79 12.73
N GLY A 333 -13.73 -8.00 13.74
CA GLY A 333 -14.56 -6.81 13.56
C GLY A 333 -13.93 -5.80 12.60
N ALA A 334 -12.63 -5.57 12.71
CA ALA A 334 -11.88 -4.73 11.78
C ALA A 334 -11.87 -5.31 10.35
N CYS A 335 -11.79 -6.64 10.20
CA CYS A 335 -11.90 -7.27 8.87
C CYS A 335 -13.25 -6.95 8.21
N ILE A 336 -14.35 -7.00 8.94
CA ILE A 336 -15.68 -6.64 8.42
C ILE A 336 -15.69 -5.18 7.97
N GLY A 337 -15.13 -4.28 8.77
CA GLY A 337 -14.99 -2.86 8.43
C GLY A 337 -14.19 -2.65 7.14
N THR A 338 -13.03 -3.31 7.03
CA THR A 338 -12.14 -3.21 5.86
C THR A 338 -12.80 -3.79 4.60
N ILE A 339 -13.44 -4.95 4.67
CA ILE A 339 -14.16 -5.57 3.53
C ILE A 339 -15.28 -4.63 3.03
N ALA A 340 -16.09 -4.13 3.95
CA ALA A 340 -17.19 -3.22 3.60
C ALA A 340 -16.69 -1.89 3.04
N ALA A 341 -15.57 -1.37 3.53
CA ALA A 341 -14.95 -0.17 3.03
C ALA A 341 -14.45 -0.34 1.59
N GLU A 342 -13.68 -1.39 1.30
CA GLU A 342 -13.20 -1.70 -0.05
C GLU A 342 -14.38 -1.91 -1.03
N ALA A 343 -15.42 -2.62 -0.59
CA ALA A 343 -16.64 -2.77 -1.35
C ALA A 343 -17.33 -1.42 -1.62
N SER A 344 -17.41 -0.54 -0.62
CA SER A 344 -17.99 0.80 -0.74
C SER A 344 -17.24 1.68 -1.73
N VAL A 345 -15.90 1.66 -1.68
CA VAL A 345 -15.04 2.35 -2.65
C VAL A 345 -15.33 1.86 -4.06
N MET A 346 -15.35 0.54 -4.25
CA MET A 346 -15.65 -0.08 -5.54
C MET A 346 -17.04 0.33 -6.05
N PHE A 347 -18.08 0.16 -5.25
CA PHE A 347 -19.46 0.49 -5.66
C PHE A 347 -19.63 1.96 -5.98
N TYR A 348 -19.05 2.86 -5.16
CA TYR A 348 -19.10 4.29 -5.46
C TYR A 348 -18.46 4.62 -6.81
N GLN A 349 -17.29 4.07 -7.09
CA GLN A 349 -16.60 4.30 -8.38
C GLN A 349 -17.40 3.73 -9.55
N ILE A 350 -17.98 2.52 -9.41
CA ILE A 350 -18.84 1.92 -10.46
C ILE A 350 -20.04 2.81 -10.72
N ILE A 351 -20.77 3.25 -9.69
CA ILE A 351 -21.96 4.10 -9.85
C ILE A 351 -21.59 5.42 -10.52
N ALA A 352 -20.49 6.04 -10.11
CA ALA A 352 -20.03 7.32 -10.66
C ALA A 352 -19.56 7.23 -12.12
N THR A 353 -19.18 6.03 -12.59
CA THR A 353 -18.60 5.82 -13.94
C THR A 353 -19.46 4.95 -14.86
N LYS A 354 -20.61 4.47 -14.39
CA LYS A 354 -21.50 3.54 -15.15
C LYS A 354 -21.98 4.05 -16.50
N LYS A 355 -22.01 5.37 -16.69
CA LYS A 355 -22.38 5.98 -17.98
C LYS A 355 -21.26 5.89 -19.04
N ASN A 356 -20.03 5.67 -18.58
CA ASN A 356 -18.84 5.72 -19.41
C ASN A 356 -18.16 4.35 -19.59
N ILE A 357 -18.45 3.37 -18.72
CA ILE A 357 -17.83 2.05 -18.70
C ILE A 357 -18.93 0.99 -18.73
N ASP A 358 -18.81 0.05 -19.66
CA ASP A 358 -19.70 -1.12 -19.73
C ASP A 358 -19.30 -2.17 -18.68
N TYR A 359 -19.93 -2.12 -17.53
CA TYR A 359 -19.67 -3.07 -16.44
C TYR A 359 -20.32 -4.45 -16.65
N LYS A 360 -21.25 -4.62 -17.58
CA LYS A 360 -21.92 -5.92 -17.80
C LYS A 360 -20.89 -7.00 -18.17
N LYS A 361 -19.99 -6.70 -19.11
CA LYS A 361 -18.89 -7.61 -19.49
C LYS A 361 -17.92 -7.87 -18.33
N VAL A 362 -17.63 -6.83 -17.54
CA VAL A 362 -16.73 -6.93 -16.38
C VAL A 362 -17.32 -7.85 -15.32
N PHE A 363 -18.60 -7.69 -14.96
CA PHE A 363 -19.26 -8.55 -13.97
C PHE A 363 -19.39 -10.00 -14.42
N LEU A 364 -19.72 -10.23 -15.70
CA LEU A 364 -19.75 -11.58 -16.26
C LEU A 364 -18.37 -12.25 -16.17
N LEU A 365 -17.30 -11.51 -16.43
CA LEU A 365 -15.92 -12.00 -16.29
C LEU A 365 -15.59 -12.35 -14.85
N ILE A 366 -15.88 -11.45 -13.88
CA ILE A 366 -15.64 -11.69 -12.46
C ILE A 366 -16.39 -12.94 -12.01
N PHE A 367 -17.69 -13.03 -12.32
CA PHE A 367 -18.52 -14.16 -11.93
C PHE A 367 -18.00 -15.49 -12.49
N ALA A 368 -17.65 -15.51 -13.78
CA ALA A 368 -17.08 -16.69 -14.40
C ALA A 368 -15.76 -17.12 -13.76
N LEU A 369 -14.86 -16.17 -13.41
CA LEU A 369 -13.60 -16.46 -12.75
C LEU A 369 -13.80 -16.92 -11.30
N ILE A 370 -14.73 -16.31 -10.56
CA ILE A 370 -15.07 -16.74 -9.19
C ILE A 370 -15.56 -18.19 -9.21
N ILE A 371 -16.51 -18.55 -10.08
CA ILE A 371 -17.00 -19.94 -10.18
C ILE A 371 -15.84 -20.90 -10.47
N LYS A 372 -15.01 -20.58 -11.46
CA LYS A 372 -13.86 -21.41 -11.80
C LYS A 372 -12.87 -21.55 -10.64
N CYS A 373 -12.55 -20.46 -9.95
CA CYS A 373 -11.66 -20.49 -8.79
C CYS A 373 -12.30 -21.25 -7.61
N THR A 374 -13.61 -21.15 -7.39
CA THR A 374 -14.31 -21.93 -6.36
C THR A 374 -14.21 -23.43 -6.64
N ILE A 375 -14.50 -23.85 -7.89
CA ILE A 375 -14.36 -25.26 -8.29
C ILE A 375 -12.92 -25.75 -8.13
N THR A 376 -11.96 -24.96 -8.62
CA THR A 376 -10.52 -25.27 -8.51
C THR A 376 -10.09 -25.38 -7.04
N ALA A 377 -10.51 -24.44 -6.19
CA ALA A 377 -10.20 -24.46 -4.76
C ALA A 377 -10.82 -25.67 -4.05
N SER A 378 -12.08 -26.00 -4.35
CA SER A 378 -12.76 -27.17 -3.77
C SER A 378 -12.05 -28.47 -4.16
N ILE A 379 -11.69 -28.66 -5.43
CA ILE A 379 -10.93 -29.83 -5.89
C ILE A 379 -9.56 -29.87 -5.21
N CYS A 380 -8.87 -28.73 -5.13
CA CYS A 380 -7.56 -28.63 -4.47
C CYS A 380 -7.64 -29.06 -3.00
N VAL A 381 -8.59 -28.55 -2.24
CA VAL A 381 -8.80 -28.89 -0.82
C VAL A 381 -9.08 -30.40 -0.64
N VAL A 382 -9.94 -30.97 -1.49
CA VAL A 382 -10.25 -32.41 -1.44
C VAL A 382 -8.99 -33.23 -1.72
N LEU A 383 -8.25 -32.93 -2.77
CA LEU A 383 -7.03 -33.69 -3.15
C LEU A 383 -5.96 -33.60 -2.06
N VAL A 384 -5.71 -32.40 -1.54
CA VAL A 384 -4.70 -32.19 -0.48
C VAL A 384 -5.09 -32.90 0.82
N ASN A 385 -6.39 -32.93 1.17
CA ASN A 385 -6.87 -33.66 2.34
C ASN A 385 -6.76 -35.19 2.17
N LEU A 386 -7.01 -35.71 0.97
CA LEU A 386 -6.86 -37.16 0.67
C LEU A 386 -5.42 -37.64 0.83
N LEU A 387 -4.45 -36.77 0.51
CA LEU A 387 -3.02 -37.13 0.61
C LEU A 387 -2.51 -37.10 2.06
N LYS A 388 -3.31 -36.62 3.04
CA LYS A 388 -2.98 -36.53 4.48
C LYS A 388 -1.62 -35.88 4.80
N VAL A 389 -1.14 -35.03 3.91
CA VAL A 389 0.15 -34.32 4.05
C VAL A 389 0.00 -33.14 4.98
N GLN A 390 1.02 -32.82 5.78
CA GLN A 390 1.02 -31.73 6.77
C GLN A 390 2.19 -30.77 6.56
N GLY A 391 2.13 -29.63 7.23
CA GLY A 391 3.20 -28.63 7.26
C GLY A 391 3.51 -28.00 5.89
N LEU A 392 4.78 -27.73 5.65
CA LEU A 392 5.24 -27.04 4.42
C LEU A 392 4.83 -27.79 3.15
N LEU A 393 4.89 -29.12 3.16
CA LEU A 393 4.55 -29.93 2.00
C LEU A 393 3.07 -29.79 1.61
N ARG A 394 2.18 -29.64 2.59
CA ARG A 394 0.76 -29.37 2.36
C ARG A 394 0.55 -28.05 1.62
N ILE A 395 1.25 -26.99 2.03
CA ILE A 395 1.17 -25.67 1.38
C ILE A 395 1.70 -25.73 -0.05
N ILE A 396 2.87 -26.35 -0.26
CA ILE A 396 3.47 -26.49 -1.61
C ILE A 396 2.54 -27.27 -2.54
N LEU A 397 1.97 -28.37 -2.06
CA LEU A 397 1.01 -29.16 -2.84
C LEU A 397 -0.25 -28.36 -3.16
N ALA A 398 -0.82 -27.66 -2.18
CA ALA A 398 -1.99 -26.83 -2.40
C ALA A 398 -1.73 -25.74 -3.46
N LEU A 399 -0.60 -25.03 -3.35
CA LEU A 399 -0.20 -24.01 -4.32
C LEU A 399 0.00 -24.61 -5.73
N SER A 400 0.69 -25.74 -5.83
CA SER A 400 0.98 -26.39 -7.11
C SER A 400 -0.28 -26.94 -7.78
N VAL A 401 -1.10 -27.69 -7.03
CA VAL A 401 -2.35 -28.26 -7.54
C VAL A 401 -3.33 -27.15 -7.95
N PHE A 402 -3.51 -26.13 -7.11
CA PHE A 402 -4.39 -25.02 -7.45
C PHE A 402 -3.90 -24.30 -8.72
N THR A 403 -2.61 -23.99 -8.82
CA THR A 403 -2.04 -23.29 -9.98
C THR A 403 -2.20 -24.09 -11.26
N VAL A 404 -1.89 -25.40 -11.23
CA VAL A 404 -2.03 -26.28 -12.41
C VAL A 404 -3.49 -26.36 -12.85
N LEU A 405 -4.41 -26.64 -11.94
CA LEU A 405 -5.84 -26.72 -12.25
C LEU A 405 -6.37 -25.37 -12.78
N TYR A 406 -5.97 -24.26 -12.16
CA TYR A 406 -6.37 -22.93 -12.62
C TYR A 406 -5.91 -22.63 -14.03
N ILE A 407 -4.65 -22.94 -14.37
CA ILE A 407 -4.10 -22.75 -15.72
C ILE A 407 -4.86 -23.62 -16.72
N LEU A 408 -5.11 -24.89 -16.42
CA LEU A 408 -5.84 -25.82 -17.29
C LEU A 408 -7.25 -25.31 -17.61
N VAL A 409 -7.98 -24.86 -16.60
CA VAL A 409 -9.35 -24.33 -16.76
C VAL A 409 -9.40 -23.02 -17.53
N ASN A 410 -8.32 -22.20 -17.49
CA ASN A 410 -8.27 -20.88 -18.14
C ASN A 410 -7.34 -20.82 -19.36
N VAL A 411 -6.81 -21.94 -19.86
CA VAL A 411 -5.86 -22.02 -20.97
C VAL A 411 -6.30 -21.25 -22.20
N LYS A 412 -7.59 -21.37 -22.59
CA LYS A 412 -8.14 -20.65 -23.75
C LYS A 412 -8.12 -19.13 -23.58
N MET A 413 -8.39 -18.67 -22.36
CA MET A 413 -8.42 -17.22 -22.05
C MET A 413 -6.99 -16.67 -21.98
N LEU A 414 -6.07 -17.40 -21.38
CA LEU A 414 -4.64 -17.04 -21.30
C LEU A 414 -4.02 -16.95 -22.71
N LYS A 415 -4.24 -17.95 -23.56
CA LYS A 415 -3.78 -17.93 -24.97
C LYS A 415 -4.33 -16.74 -25.75
N LYS A 416 -5.62 -16.39 -25.55
CA LYS A 416 -6.25 -15.23 -26.23
C LYS A 416 -5.62 -13.89 -25.82
N ILE A 417 -5.12 -13.77 -24.59
CA ILE A 417 -4.45 -12.55 -24.11
C ILE A 417 -3.03 -12.48 -24.66
N ILE A 418 -2.29 -13.61 -24.67
CA ILE A 418 -0.90 -13.69 -25.14
C ILE A 418 -0.81 -13.48 -26.65
N ASN A 419 -1.69 -14.11 -27.44
CA ASN A 419 -1.63 -14.08 -28.91
C ASN A 419 -2.20 -12.79 -29.53
N ARG A 420 -2.72 -11.85 -28.75
CA ARG A 420 -3.23 -10.55 -29.24
C ARG A 420 -2.25 -9.39 -28.96
N ARG A 421 -0.95 -9.70 -29.05
CA ARG A 421 0.11 -8.69 -29.11
C ARG A 421 0.15 -8.02 -30.48
#